data_3b14105a003b546ffd5451ab2bb34e18
#
_entry.id   3b14105a003b546ffd5451ab2bb34e18
#
_cell.length_a   1.000
_cell.length_b   1.000
_cell.length_c   1.000
_cell.angle_alpha   90.00
_cell.angle_beta   90.00
_cell.angle_gamma   90.00
#
_symmetry.space_group_name_H-M   'P 1'
#
loop_
_entity.id
_entity.type
_entity.pdbx_description
1 polymer ?
#
loop_
_entity_poly.entity_id
_entity_poly.type
_entity_poly.pdbx_seq_one_letter_code
_entity_poly.pdbx_strand_id
1 'polypeptide(L)'
;ESWWGLCHAWAPAAMLEPEPLYPVTVSGITFHPSDIKALLITKYDRTHSMVIGGRCRAEQVERDENGRILDPNCRDTNAGSFHVVITNFLGRFQVPIGEDRTYDRQVWNQPVHSYEIEYLEEVDEKQAISLLIVDPSTVPEYPFNKEAVRWAEVVVSVQYVTESTPSYIPLNDQ
;
A
#
# COMPACT_ATOMS: atom_id res chain seq x y z
N GLU A 1 -5.11 6.30 -20.67
CA GLU A 1 -5.73 4.99 -20.39
C GLU A 1 -6.90 5.18 -19.43
N SER A 2 -7.88 4.28 -19.46
CA SER A 2 -9.14 4.45 -18.70
C SER A 2 -8.96 4.46 -17.17
N TRP A 3 -7.84 3.94 -16.65
CA TRP A 3 -7.52 3.91 -15.23
C TRP A 3 -6.64 5.08 -14.77
N TRP A 4 -6.17 5.92 -15.69
CA TRP A 4 -5.34 7.07 -15.32
C TRP A 4 -6.19 8.13 -14.61
N GLY A 5 -5.76 8.50 -13.44
CA GLY A 5 -6.37 9.50 -12.60
C GLY A 5 -5.33 10.26 -11.78
N LEU A 6 -5.78 10.98 -10.77
CA LEU A 6 -4.96 11.77 -9.87
C LEU A 6 -4.61 11.03 -8.57
N CYS A 7 -4.55 9.69 -8.55
CA CYS A 7 -4.26 8.94 -7.34
C CYS A 7 -2.90 9.30 -6.71
N HIS A 8 -1.91 9.69 -7.52
CA HIS A 8 -0.62 10.19 -7.04
C HIS A 8 -0.73 11.52 -6.25
N ALA A 9 -1.77 12.29 -6.48
CA ALA A 9 -2.06 13.54 -5.78
C ALA A 9 -3.13 13.34 -4.69
N TRP A 10 -4.12 12.48 -4.96
CA TRP A 10 -5.16 12.16 -4.00
C TRP A 10 -4.62 11.47 -2.74
N ALA A 11 -3.75 10.47 -2.90
CA ALA A 11 -3.20 9.74 -1.77
C ALA A 11 -2.45 10.67 -0.78
N PRO A 12 -1.48 11.51 -1.20
CA PRO A 12 -0.83 12.43 -0.27
C PRO A 12 -1.80 13.48 0.29
N ALA A 13 -2.78 13.96 -0.47
CA ALA A 13 -3.79 14.87 0.06
C ALA A 13 -4.60 14.22 1.20
N ALA A 14 -5.04 12.97 1.01
CA ALA A 14 -5.79 12.22 2.00
C ALA A 14 -4.96 11.85 3.26
N MET A 15 -3.63 11.73 3.11
CA MET A 15 -2.72 11.43 4.22
C MET A 15 -2.35 12.66 5.06
N LEU A 16 -2.26 13.84 4.44
CA LEU A 16 -1.60 15.01 5.02
C LEU A 16 -2.55 16.17 5.33
N GLU A 17 -3.76 16.15 4.78
CA GLU A 17 -4.73 17.22 4.99
C GLU A 17 -5.91 16.73 5.85
N PRO A 18 -6.44 17.57 6.73
CA PRO A 18 -7.65 17.24 7.46
C PRO A 18 -8.86 17.15 6.51
N GLU A 19 -9.79 16.27 6.83
CA GLU A 19 -11.05 16.12 6.09
C GLU A 19 -11.86 17.43 6.09
N PRO A 20 -12.20 18.01 4.92
CA PRO A 20 -13.08 19.17 4.87
C PRO A 20 -14.51 18.78 5.28
N LEU A 21 -14.98 19.33 6.39
CA LEU A 21 -16.30 18.97 6.95
C LEU A 21 -17.42 19.96 6.58
N TYR A 22 -17.06 21.21 6.27
CA TYR A 22 -18.04 22.28 6.07
C TYR A 22 -17.74 23.06 4.79
N PRO A 23 -18.78 23.62 4.13
CA PRO A 23 -18.58 24.54 3.02
C PRO A 23 -17.94 25.85 3.51
N VAL A 24 -17.10 26.45 2.66
CA VAL A 24 -16.42 27.72 2.91
C VAL A 24 -16.76 28.70 1.80
N THR A 25 -17.13 29.92 2.16
CA THR A 25 -17.42 31.00 1.19
C THR A 25 -16.26 32.00 1.15
N VAL A 26 -15.69 32.18 -0.04
CA VAL A 26 -14.63 33.14 -0.32
C VAL A 26 -15.06 34.03 -1.48
N SER A 27 -15.01 35.36 -1.26
CA SER A 27 -15.39 36.34 -2.30
C SER A 27 -16.77 36.09 -2.95
N GLY A 28 -17.73 35.62 -2.17
CA GLY A 28 -19.09 35.34 -2.64
C GLY A 28 -19.25 34.00 -3.36
N ILE A 29 -18.22 33.18 -3.47
CA ILE A 29 -18.25 31.83 -4.04
C ILE A 29 -18.22 30.81 -2.91
N THR A 30 -19.17 29.91 -2.87
CA THR A 30 -19.25 28.83 -1.89
C THR A 30 -18.58 27.56 -2.44
N PHE A 31 -17.59 27.07 -1.71
CA PHE A 31 -16.88 25.83 -1.96
C PHE A 31 -17.41 24.76 -1.00
N HIS A 32 -17.98 23.71 -1.53
CA HIS A 32 -18.42 22.55 -0.73
C HIS A 32 -17.24 21.62 -0.40
N PRO A 33 -17.37 20.69 0.55
CA PRO A 33 -16.28 19.76 0.89
C PRO A 33 -15.64 19.06 -0.30
N SER A 34 -16.43 18.62 -1.29
CA SER A 34 -15.88 18.01 -2.52
C SER A 34 -15.05 18.97 -3.35
N ASP A 35 -15.42 20.25 -3.43
CA ASP A 35 -14.67 21.26 -4.15
C ASP A 35 -13.34 21.54 -3.43
N ILE A 36 -13.36 21.60 -2.10
CA ILE A 36 -12.17 21.78 -1.27
C ILE A 36 -11.24 20.58 -1.42
N LYS A 37 -11.75 19.35 -1.41
CA LYS A 37 -10.96 18.13 -1.69
C LYS A 37 -10.29 18.20 -3.05
N ALA A 38 -11.02 18.58 -4.09
CA ALA A 38 -10.47 18.72 -5.44
C ALA A 38 -9.32 19.75 -5.49
N LEU A 39 -9.46 20.89 -4.79
CA LEU A 39 -8.40 21.88 -4.68
C LEU A 39 -7.17 21.35 -3.91
N LEU A 40 -7.39 20.61 -2.82
CA LEU A 40 -6.31 19.97 -2.07
C LEU A 40 -5.57 18.93 -2.92
N ILE A 41 -6.27 18.09 -3.66
CA ILE A 41 -5.65 17.14 -4.61
C ILE A 41 -4.77 17.90 -5.60
N THR A 42 -5.26 18.99 -6.18
CA THR A 42 -4.49 19.82 -7.13
C THR A 42 -3.21 20.37 -6.50
N LYS A 43 -3.21 20.72 -5.21
CA LYS A 43 -2.02 21.17 -4.47
C LYS A 43 -0.91 20.12 -4.48
N TYR A 44 -1.27 18.83 -4.47
CA TYR A 44 -0.33 17.71 -4.41
C TYR A 44 0.05 17.12 -5.78
N ASP A 45 -0.50 17.63 -6.89
CA ASP A 45 -0.26 17.09 -8.24
C ASP A 45 1.23 17.02 -8.65
N ARG A 46 2.07 17.89 -8.08
CA ARG A 46 3.51 17.94 -8.37
C ARG A 46 4.38 17.56 -7.16
N THR A 47 3.84 16.85 -6.21
CA THR A 47 4.57 16.41 -5.02
C THR A 47 5.49 15.24 -5.35
N HIS A 48 6.68 15.26 -4.78
CA HIS A 48 7.61 14.14 -4.88
C HIS A 48 7.35 13.15 -3.75
N SER A 49 7.42 11.86 -4.09
CA SER A 49 7.33 10.75 -3.15
C SER A 49 8.60 9.90 -3.21
N MET A 50 8.94 9.28 -2.10
CA MET A 50 9.93 8.21 -2.07
C MET A 50 9.20 6.88 -2.26
N VAL A 51 9.67 6.07 -3.20
CA VAL A 51 9.11 4.75 -3.46
C VAL A 51 9.97 3.70 -2.78
N ILE A 52 9.34 2.80 -2.04
CA ILE A 52 9.98 1.61 -1.47
C ILE A 52 9.45 0.41 -2.25
N GLY A 53 10.37 -0.39 -2.82
CA GLY A 53 10.04 -1.46 -3.73
C GLY A 53 10.25 -1.12 -5.20
N GLY A 54 9.74 -1.95 -6.09
CA GLY A 54 9.81 -1.80 -7.53
C GLY A 54 8.49 -1.36 -8.16
N ARG A 55 8.52 -1.05 -9.45
CA ARG A 55 7.31 -0.84 -10.25
C ARG A 55 7.25 -1.86 -11.37
N CYS A 56 6.21 -2.70 -11.36
CA CYS A 56 5.91 -3.58 -12.48
C CYS A 56 5.42 -2.79 -13.69
N ARG A 57 5.98 -3.08 -14.88
CA ARG A 57 5.54 -2.53 -16.15
C ARG A 57 5.09 -3.60 -17.13
N ALA A 58 5.19 -4.87 -16.73
CA ALA A 58 4.79 -6.00 -17.55
C ALA A 58 3.26 -6.12 -17.59
N GLU A 59 2.72 -6.47 -18.75
CA GLU A 59 1.30 -6.79 -18.90
C GLU A 59 0.98 -8.18 -18.37
N GLN A 60 1.97 -9.08 -18.43
CA GLN A 60 1.89 -10.43 -17.89
C GLN A 60 3.16 -10.70 -17.08
N VAL A 61 2.98 -11.28 -15.91
CA VAL A 61 4.06 -11.56 -14.98
C VAL A 61 4.38 -13.04 -15.00
N GLU A 62 5.60 -13.38 -15.42
CA GLU A 62 6.12 -14.75 -15.44
C GLU A 62 6.56 -15.19 -14.04
N ARG A 63 6.30 -16.47 -13.71
CA ARG A 63 6.64 -17.06 -12.43
C ARG A 63 7.45 -18.35 -12.66
N ASP A 64 8.32 -18.67 -11.70
CA ASP A 64 9.00 -19.96 -11.64
C ASP A 64 8.10 -21.06 -11.09
N GLU A 65 8.63 -22.28 -10.98
CA GLU A 65 7.94 -23.46 -10.46
C GLU A 65 7.46 -23.33 -9.01
N ASN A 66 8.06 -22.43 -8.23
CA ASN A 66 7.67 -22.13 -6.85
C ASN A 66 6.71 -20.94 -6.76
N GLY A 67 6.24 -20.40 -7.90
CA GLY A 67 5.36 -19.25 -7.96
C GLY A 67 6.06 -17.90 -7.79
N ARG A 68 7.41 -17.87 -7.70
CA ARG A 68 8.17 -16.64 -7.57
C ARG A 68 8.20 -15.87 -8.89
N ILE A 69 7.93 -14.57 -8.83
CA ILE A 69 8.00 -13.68 -9.98
C ILE A 69 9.44 -13.58 -10.49
N LEU A 70 9.66 -13.82 -11.79
CA LEU A 70 10.98 -13.83 -12.41
C LEU A 70 11.54 -12.42 -12.55
N ASP A 71 10.75 -11.47 -13.05
CA ASP A 71 11.20 -10.07 -13.14
C ASP A 71 11.29 -9.43 -11.75
N PRO A 72 12.51 -9.03 -11.31
CA PRO A 72 12.69 -8.40 -10.00
C PRO A 72 11.89 -7.10 -9.81
N ASN A 73 11.61 -6.36 -10.91
CA ASN A 73 10.87 -5.12 -10.84
C ASN A 73 9.36 -5.33 -10.60
N CYS A 74 8.88 -6.56 -10.84
CA CYS A 74 7.49 -6.94 -10.61
C CYS A 74 7.30 -7.72 -9.30
N ARG A 75 8.34 -7.86 -8.50
CA ARG A 75 8.22 -8.47 -7.17
C ARG A 75 7.72 -7.46 -6.18
N ASP A 76 6.77 -7.89 -5.37
CA ASP A 76 6.32 -7.12 -4.21
C ASP A 76 7.48 -6.82 -3.27
N THR A 77 7.30 -5.79 -2.46
CA THR A 77 8.21 -5.52 -1.34
C THR A 77 8.29 -6.78 -0.47
N ASN A 78 9.51 -7.21 -0.18
CA ASN A 78 9.71 -8.37 0.70
C ASN A 78 8.93 -8.21 2.00
N ALA A 79 8.25 -9.27 2.45
CA ALA A 79 7.38 -9.25 3.62
C ALA A 79 8.07 -8.71 4.88
N GLY A 80 9.34 -9.08 5.12
CA GLY A 80 10.12 -8.54 6.23
C GLY A 80 10.38 -7.03 6.07
N SER A 81 10.67 -6.55 4.86
CA SER A 81 10.83 -5.12 4.58
C SER A 81 9.52 -4.38 4.76
N PHE A 82 8.41 -4.94 4.29
CA PHE A 82 7.07 -4.36 4.50
C PHE A 82 6.74 -4.23 5.99
N HIS A 83 6.99 -5.29 6.78
CA HIS A 83 6.79 -5.26 8.23
C HIS A 83 7.62 -4.16 8.89
N VAL A 84 8.90 -4.01 8.52
CA VAL A 84 9.78 -2.93 9.03
C VAL A 84 9.24 -1.56 8.64
N VAL A 85 8.76 -1.39 7.41
CA VAL A 85 8.20 -0.11 6.92
C VAL A 85 6.97 0.28 7.72
N ILE A 86 5.95 -0.58 7.80
CA ILE A 86 4.71 -0.23 8.51
C ILE A 86 4.94 0.03 10.00
N THR A 87 5.74 -0.81 10.66
CA THR A 87 6.01 -0.66 12.10
C THR A 87 6.84 0.57 12.42
N ASN A 88 7.76 0.98 11.57
CA ASN A 88 8.53 2.21 11.78
C ASN A 88 7.77 3.46 11.33
N PHE A 89 7.28 3.51 10.09
CA PHE A 89 6.63 4.73 9.59
C PHE A 89 5.30 4.99 10.31
N LEU A 90 4.36 4.06 10.24
CA LEU A 90 3.05 4.24 10.90
C LEU A 90 3.16 4.11 12.42
N GLY A 91 3.85 3.07 12.91
CA GLY A 91 3.90 2.77 14.34
C GLY A 91 4.78 3.75 15.12
N ARG A 92 6.07 3.78 14.83
CA ARG A 92 7.05 4.53 15.63
C ARG A 92 7.08 6.02 15.31
N PHE A 93 7.12 6.37 14.03
CA PHE A 93 7.30 7.75 13.59
C PHE A 93 5.99 8.48 13.29
N GLN A 94 4.88 7.74 13.22
CA GLN A 94 3.55 8.28 12.88
C GLN A 94 3.55 9.08 11.57
N VAL A 95 4.31 8.58 10.58
CA VAL A 95 4.37 9.13 9.23
C VAL A 95 3.47 8.29 8.33
N PRO A 96 2.48 8.88 7.66
CA PRO A 96 1.58 8.15 6.78
C PRO A 96 2.33 7.62 5.55
N ILE A 97 1.83 6.49 5.03
CA ILE A 97 2.33 5.87 3.81
C ILE A 97 1.19 5.61 2.83
N GLY A 98 1.49 5.61 1.55
CA GLY A 98 0.61 5.10 0.51
C GLY A 98 1.10 3.73 0.05
N GLU A 99 0.18 2.83 -0.24
CA GLU A 99 0.44 1.47 -0.72
C GLU A 99 -0.18 1.28 -2.09
N ASP A 100 0.59 0.74 -3.04
CA ASP A 100 0.03 0.16 -4.26
C ASP A 100 -0.26 -1.30 -4.00
N ARG A 101 -1.54 -1.66 -3.98
CA ARG A 101 -2.01 -2.98 -3.57
C ARG A 101 -2.03 -4.01 -4.68
N THR A 102 -1.72 -3.61 -5.89
CA THR A 102 -1.71 -4.50 -7.04
C THR A 102 -0.28 -4.76 -7.50
N TYR A 103 -0.02 -5.97 -7.99
CA TYR A 103 1.28 -6.37 -8.53
C TYR A 103 1.35 -6.25 -10.06
N ASP A 104 0.35 -5.60 -10.65
CA ASP A 104 0.24 -5.42 -12.09
C ASP A 104 0.78 -4.05 -12.55
N ARG A 105 0.56 -3.74 -13.82
CA ARG A 105 0.97 -2.47 -14.43
C ARG A 105 0.23 -1.25 -13.88
N GLN A 106 -0.96 -1.43 -13.34
CA GLN A 106 -1.78 -0.35 -12.81
C GLN A 106 -1.29 0.02 -11.41
N VAL A 107 -1.26 1.30 -11.11
CA VAL A 107 -0.85 1.80 -9.80
C VAL A 107 -2.06 2.40 -9.10
N TRP A 108 -2.50 1.76 -8.03
CA TRP A 108 -3.63 2.14 -7.22
C TRP A 108 -3.15 2.53 -5.81
N ASN A 109 -2.62 3.74 -5.69
CA ASN A 109 -2.11 4.23 -4.42
C ASN A 109 -3.24 4.41 -3.42
N GLN A 110 -3.20 3.65 -2.34
CA GLN A 110 -4.16 3.73 -1.24
C GLN A 110 -3.46 4.29 0.01
N PRO A 111 -3.97 5.37 0.61
CA PRO A 111 -3.47 5.85 1.89
C PRO A 111 -3.68 4.81 2.97
N VAL A 112 -2.62 4.42 3.66
CA VAL A 112 -2.71 3.49 4.78
C VAL A 112 -2.98 4.27 6.06
N HIS A 113 -4.09 3.94 6.70
CA HIS A 113 -4.57 4.61 7.90
C HIS A 113 -3.99 4.00 9.18
N SER A 114 -4.01 2.68 9.28
CA SER A 114 -3.54 1.96 10.47
C SER A 114 -3.18 0.52 10.15
N TYR A 115 -2.52 -0.13 11.06
CA TYR A 115 -2.26 -1.57 11.01
C TYR A 115 -2.40 -2.19 12.40
N GLU A 116 -2.68 -3.48 12.43
CA GLU A 116 -2.69 -4.30 13.63
C GLU A 116 -1.94 -5.60 13.36
N ILE A 117 -1.00 -5.96 14.24
CA ILE A 117 -0.32 -7.25 14.20
C ILE A 117 -1.16 -8.23 15.03
N GLU A 118 -1.91 -9.09 14.36
CA GLU A 118 -2.79 -10.07 14.99
C GLU A 118 -2.01 -11.27 15.51
N TYR A 119 -0.93 -11.62 14.80
CA TYR A 119 -0.08 -12.74 15.12
C TYR A 119 1.36 -12.50 14.70
N LEU A 120 2.31 -12.89 15.53
CA LEU A 120 3.73 -12.86 15.23
C LEU A 120 4.44 -13.96 16.02
N GLU A 121 4.98 -14.94 15.31
CA GLU A 121 5.75 -16.03 15.90
C GLU A 121 6.98 -16.35 15.06
N GLU A 122 8.13 -16.55 15.73
CA GLU A 122 9.34 -17.03 15.06
C GLU A 122 9.17 -18.53 14.73
N VAL A 123 9.45 -18.89 13.48
CA VAL A 123 9.34 -20.25 12.97
C VAL A 123 10.69 -20.73 12.42
N ASP A 124 10.86 -22.03 12.32
CA ASP A 124 12.03 -22.58 11.63
C ASP A 124 11.86 -22.57 10.10
N GLU A 125 12.95 -22.79 9.36
CA GLU A 125 12.93 -22.79 7.90
C GLU A 125 11.92 -23.79 7.31
N LYS A 126 11.80 -24.98 7.87
CA LYS A 126 10.87 -26.01 7.39
C LYS A 126 9.42 -25.61 7.58
N GLN A 127 9.11 -24.98 8.69
CA GLN A 127 7.78 -24.41 8.95
C GLN A 127 7.49 -23.28 7.96
N ALA A 128 8.45 -22.37 7.73
CA ALA A 128 8.29 -21.29 6.76
C ALA A 128 8.05 -21.81 5.33
N ILE A 129 8.74 -22.86 4.91
CA ILE A 129 8.49 -23.54 3.63
C ILE A 129 7.08 -24.15 3.60
N SER A 130 6.67 -24.82 4.67
CA SER A 130 5.35 -25.47 4.76
C SER A 130 4.18 -24.50 4.68
N LEU A 131 4.37 -23.26 5.14
CA LEU A 131 3.34 -22.20 5.08
C LEU A 131 3.16 -21.62 3.68
N LEU A 132 4.19 -21.66 2.83
CA LEU A 132 4.23 -20.94 1.56
C LEU A 132 4.22 -21.86 0.33
N ILE A 133 4.59 -23.12 0.47
CA ILE A 133 4.78 -24.08 -0.63
C ILE A 133 3.78 -25.22 -0.51
N VAL A 134 3.10 -25.51 -1.61
CA VAL A 134 2.05 -26.55 -1.67
C VAL A 134 2.63 -27.96 -1.37
N ASP A 135 3.83 -28.23 -1.87
CA ASP A 135 4.54 -29.47 -1.57
C ASP A 135 5.96 -29.17 -1.04
N PRO A 136 6.10 -29.00 0.28
CA PRO A 136 7.39 -28.68 0.91
C PRO A 136 8.49 -29.72 0.66
N SER A 137 8.12 -30.97 0.33
CA SER A 137 9.10 -32.04 0.11
C SER A 137 9.93 -31.83 -1.16
N THR A 138 9.47 -31.02 -2.09
CA THR A 138 10.17 -30.69 -3.34
C THR A 138 11.20 -29.60 -3.20
N VAL A 139 11.22 -28.88 -2.08
CA VAL A 139 12.05 -27.69 -1.87
C VAL A 139 12.99 -27.91 -0.67
N PRO A 140 14.29 -28.09 -0.87
CA PRO A 140 15.24 -28.42 0.21
C PRO A 140 15.59 -27.20 1.09
N GLU A 141 15.44 -25.98 0.59
CA GLU A 141 15.77 -24.72 1.27
C GLU A 141 14.73 -23.64 0.92
N TYR A 142 14.63 -22.59 1.74
CA TYR A 142 13.68 -21.49 1.53
C TYR A 142 13.94 -20.73 0.22
N PRO A 143 13.03 -20.78 -0.78
CA PRO A 143 13.35 -20.37 -2.14
C PRO A 143 13.21 -18.86 -2.39
N PHE A 144 12.49 -18.13 -1.53
CA PHE A 144 12.14 -16.73 -1.79
C PHE A 144 13.25 -15.76 -1.38
N ASN A 145 14.02 -16.08 -0.33
CA ASN A 145 15.17 -15.29 0.09
C ASN A 145 16.26 -16.22 0.63
N LYS A 146 17.29 -16.47 -0.18
CA LYS A 146 18.40 -17.37 0.18
C LYS A 146 19.33 -16.81 1.26
N GLU A 147 19.26 -15.51 1.53
CA GLU A 147 20.04 -14.86 2.59
C GLU A 147 19.29 -14.78 3.92
N ALA A 148 18.07 -15.29 3.98
CA ALA A 148 17.29 -15.32 5.22
C ALA A 148 17.98 -16.22 6.24
N VAL A 149 18.12 -15.72 7.46
CA VAL A 149 18.71 -16.44 8.62
C VAL A 149 17.70 -16.64 9.74
N ARG A 150 16.56 -16.00 9.66
CA ARG A 150 15.44 -16.14 10.60
C ARG A 150 14.12 -15.95 9.82
N TRP A 151 13.11 -16.68 10.26
CA TRP A 151 11.77 -16.65 9.68
C TRP A 151 10.75 -16.35 10.78
N ALA A 152 9.72 -15.65 10.42
CA ALA A 152 8.57 -15.44 11.29
C ALA A 152 7.27 -15.54 10.48
N GLU A 153 6.28 -16.20 11.05
CA GLU A 153 4.90 -16.10 10.57
C GLU A 153 4.29 -14.84 11.15
N VAL A 154 3.70 -14.01 10.29
CA VAL A 154 3.08 -12.74 10.69
C VAL A 154 1.74 -12.60 10.01
N VAL A 155 0.70 -12.30 10.80
CA VAL A 155 -0.61 -11.89 10.30
C VAL A 155 -0.82 -10.43 10.67
N VAL A 156 -1.05 -9.61 9.66
CA VAL A 156 -1.23 -8.16 9.83
C VAL A 156 -2.49 -7.72 9.13
N SER A 157 -3.39 -7.10 9.86
CA SER A 157 -4.50 -6.34 9.28
C SER A 157 -4.03 -4.93 8.96
N VAL A 158 -4.27 -4.49 7.72
CA VAL A 158 -3.95 -3.14 7.25
C VAL A 158 -5.23 -2.45 6.85
N GLN A 159 -5.45 -1.25 7.40
CA GLN A 159 -6.59 -0.41 7.06
C GLN A 159 -6.14 0.74 6.15
N TYR A 160 -6.82 0.92 5.06
CA TYR A 160 -6.50 1.94 4.06
C TYR A 160 -7.77 2.66 3.59
N VAL A 161 -7.56 3.87 3.07
CA VAL A 161 -8.64 4.71 2.53
C VAL A 161 -8.86 4.37 1.06
N THR A 162 -10.11 4.20 0.67
CA THR A 162 -10.52 4.02 -0.72
C THR A 162 -11.18 5.28 -1.27
N GLU A 163 -11.21 5.39 -2.59
CA GLU A 163 -11.93 6.44 -3.27
C GLU A 163 -13.44 6.31 -3.01
N SER A 164 -14.11 7.44 -2.83
CA SER A 164 -15.55 7.52 -2.68
C SER A 164 -16.19 8.37 -3.77
N THR A 165 -17.49 8.21 -3.97
CA THR A 165 -18.25 9.08 -4.86
C THR A 165 -18.22 10.52 -4.34
N PRO A 166 -17.94 11.53 -5.19
CA PRO A 166 -17.98 12.93 -4.78
C PRO A 166 -19.33 13.30 -4.13
N SER A 167 -19.27 13.97 -3.01
CA SER A 167 -20.46 14.40 -2.27
C SER A 167 -20.28 15.83 -1.76
N TYR A 168 -21.36 16.59 -1.73
CA TYR A 168 -21.42 17.90 -1.07
C TYR A 168 -21.52 17.78 0.45
N ILE A 169 -21.88 16.62 0.94
CA ILE A 169 -22.00 16.31 2.36
C ILE A 169 -20.79 15.43 2.72
N PRO A 170 -20.04 15.74 3.78
CA PRO A 170 -18.98 14.86 4.25
C PRO A 170 -19.57 13.47 4.52
N LEU A 171 -18.84 12.44 4.13
CA LEU A 171 -19.18 11.08 4.56
C LEU A 171 -18.83 11.03 6.05
N ASN A 172 -19.87 10.91 6.89
CA ASN A 172 -19.63 10.58 8.28
C ASN A 172 -18.97 9.20 8.32
N ASP A 173 -17.98 9.08 9.17
CA ASP A 173 -17.29 7.81 9.42
C ASP A 173 -18.33 6.70 9.62
N GLN A 174 -18.33 5.72 8.71
CA GLN A 174 -19.09 4.49 8.83
C GLN A 174 -18.19 3.41 9.40
#